data_b0d9fbf4b46bc9922dba0cd293c9bac4
#
_entry.id   b0d9fbf4b46bc9922dba0cd293c9bac4
#
_cell.length_a   1.000
_cell.length_b   1.000
_cell.length_c   1.000
_cell.angle_alpha   90.00
_cell.angle_beta   90.00
_cell.angle_gamma   90.00
#
_symmetry.space_group_name_H-M   'P 1'
#
loop_
_entity.id
_entity.type
_entity.pdbx_description
1 polymer ?
#
loop_
_entity_poly.entity_id
_entity_poly.type
_entity_poly.pdbx_seq_one_letter_code
_entity_poly.pdbx_strand_id
1 'polypeptide(L)'
;RTVIENAEEVVYEEKKMEEMEVTFLMDRFGYMRTIDKSAYERNKEAANAENKYVFNCMNTDKICIFTDNGKMHSIKVADIPLVRFRDKGTPADNLSNYDSAQERMLYVAPLASVKENTLLFVTAASMCKLVSGAEFDVAKRTIVSTKLAEEDSLIFVGSADEMEQVVFQSEGGYFLRFQKQDISAMKKTSIGVRGMKLAEGDKLDHAYLLESRQEYTITYHDKPYVLNRIKLSKRDSKGTKPRI
;
A
#
# COMPACT_ATOMS: atom_id res chain seq x y z
N ARG A 1 10.36 57.93 -34.81
CA ARG A 1 9.07 57.24 -34.62
C ARG A 1 9.38 55.77 -34.54
N THR A 2 9.33 55.27 -33.33
CA THR A 2 9.52 53.84 -33.02
C THR A 2 8.17 53.16 -33.17
N VAL A 3 8.08 52.16 -34.03
CA VAL A 3 6.91 51.32 -34.18
C VAL A 3 7.01 50.23 -33.12
N ILE A 4 6.05 50.19 -32.21
CA ILE A 4 5.89 49.09 -31.24
C ILE A 4 5.08 48.01 -31.97
N GLU A 5 5.74 46.91 -32.34
CA GLU A 5 5.03 45.72 -32.78
C GLU A 5 4.35 45.07 -31.57
N ASN A 6 3.04 44.87 -31.68
CA ASN A 6 2.26 44.12 -30.73
C ASN A 6 2.74 42.67 -30.73
N ALA A 7 3.32 42.24 -29.61
CA ALA A 7 3.51 40.82 -29.36
C ALA A 7 2.13 40.17 -29.19
N GLU A 8 1.75 39.31 -30.12
CA GLU A 8 0.60 38.43 -29.97
C GLU A 8 0.86 37.52 -28.74
N GLU A 9 0.02 37.67 -27.73
CA GLU A 9 -0.03 36.70 -26.63
C GLU A 9 -0.39 35.33 -27.22
N VAL A 10 0.58 34.43 -27.27
CA VAL A 10 0.33 33.03 -27.57
C VAL A 10 -0.38 32.44 -26.36
N VAL A 11 -1.70 32.36 -26.43
CA VAL A 11 -2.51 31.63 -25.46
C VAL A 11 -2.20 30.14 -25.65
N TYR A 12 -1.38 29.60 -24.79
CA TYR A 12 -1.22 28.15 -24.68
C TYR A 12 -2.54 27.60 -24.13
N GLU A 13 -3.42 27.09 -24.99
CA GLU A 13 -4.48 26.21 -24.57
C GLU A 13 -3.82 24.94 -24.03
N GLU A 14 -3.83 24.78 -22.70
CA GLU A 14 -3.55 23.47 -22.10
C GLU A 14 -4.55 22.47 -22.68
N LYS A 15 -4.07 21.61 -23.57
CA LYS A 15 -4.87 20.48 -24.06
C LYS A 15 -5.28 19.68 -22.83
N LYS A 16 -6.52 19.81 -22.39
CA LYS A 16 -7.10 18.93 -21.37
C LYS A 16 -6.90 17.49 -21.85
N MET A 17 -6.17 16.72 -21.05
CA MET A 17 -6.00 15.29 -21.31
C MET A 17 -7.39 14.64 -21.30
N GLU A 18 -7.69 13.87 -22.34
CA GLU A 18 -8.92 13.10 -22.40
C GLU A 18 -8.91 12.06 -21.27
N GLU A 19 -9.93 12.10 -20.43
CA GLU A 19 -10.06 11.15 -19.31
C GLU A 19 -10.36 9.76 -19.83
N MET A 20 -9.55 8.78 -19.44
CA MET A 20 -9.77 7.38 -19.78
C MET A 20 -9.35 6.47 -18.62
N GLU A 21 -10.05 5.37 -18.51
CA GLU A 21 -9.66 4.30 -17.58
C GLU A 21 -8.58 3.43 -18.21
N VAL A 22 -7.55 3.16 -17.44
CA VAL A 22 -6.43 2.28 -17.81
C VAL A 22 -6.25 1.18 -16.76
N THR A 23 -5.54 0.13 -17.11
CA THR A 23 -5.13 -0.89 -16.14
C THR A 23 -3.68 -0.69 -15.77
N PHE A 24 -3.43 -0.51 -14.49
CA PHE A 24 -2.08 -0.44 -13.90
C PHE A 24 -1.58 -1.85 -13.63
N LEU A 25 -0.33 -2.10 -14.03
CA LEU A 25 0.39 -3.33 -13.77
C LEU A 25 1.74 -3.01 -13.11
N MET A 26 2.06 -3.70 -12.04
CA MET A 26 3.39 -3.69 -11.46
C MET A 26 3.83 -5.11 -11.13
N ASP A 27 5.00 -5.51 -11.62
CA ASP A 27 5.58 -6.81 -11.31
C ASP A 27 6.23 -6.83 -9.91
N ARG A 28 6.70 -7.99 -9.50
CA ARG A 28 7.37 -8.18 -8.21
C ARG A 28 8.72 -7.45 -8.08
N PHE A 29 9.27 -6.97 -9.18
CA PHE A 29 10.53 -6.21 -9.20
C PHE A 29 10.32 -4.69 -9.15
N GLY A 30 9.07 -4.23 -9.13
CA GLY A 30 8.75 -2.80 -9.08
C GLY A 30 8.72 -2.11 -10.44
N TYR A 31 8.65 -2.87 -11.53
CA TYR A 31 8.45 -2.34 -12.89
C TYR A 31 6.96 -2.11 -13.12
N MET A 32 6.61 -0.88 -13.45
CA MET A 32 5.23 -0.48 -13.63
C MET A 32 4.94 -0.01 -15.04
N ARG A 33 3.73 -0.25 -15.48
CA ARG A 33 3.18 0.20 -16.75
C ARG A 33 1.67 0.33 -16.67
N THR A 34 1.10 1.04 -17.61
CA THR A 34 -0.34 1.05 -17.85
C THR A 34 -0.63 0.44 -19.22
N ILE A 35 -1.76 -0.22 -19.34
CA ILE A 35 -2.27 -0.78 -20.59
C ILE A 35 -3.74 -0.39 -20.76
N ASP A 36 -4.23 -0.45 -21.98
CA ASP A 36 -5.65 -0.29 -22.26
C ASP A 36 -6.47 -1.34 -21.52
N LYS A 37 -7.62 -0.96 -21.01
CA LYS A 37 -8.54 -1.88 -20.35
C LYS A 37 -8.92 -3.08 -21.22
N SER A 38 -9.11 -2.86 -22.51
CA SER A 38 -9.40 -3.93 -23.48
C SER A 38 -8.22 -4.90 -23.65
N ALA A 39 -6.99 -4.40 -23.58
CA ALA A 39 -5.79 -5.24 -23.60
C ALA A 39 -5.67 -6.10 -22.33
N TYR A 40 -6.03 -5.54 -21.17
CA TYR A 40 -6.11 -6.30 -19.93
C TYR A 40 -7.15 -7.42 -20.01
N GLU A 41 -8.36 -7.15 -20.47
CA GLU A 41 -9.43 -8.16 -20.56
C GLU A 41 -9.03 -9.35 -21.44
N ARG A 42 -8.29 -9.10 -22.53
CA ARG A 42 -7.77 -10.17 -23.42
C ARG A 42 -6.62 -10.98 -22.82
N ASN A 43 -5.93 -10.44 -21.79
CA ASN A 43 -4.74 -11.05 -21.18
C ASN A 43 -4.88 -11.20 -19.64
N LYS A 44 -6.10 -11.22 -19.16
CA LYS A 44 -6.41 -11.13 -17.72
C LYS A 44 -5.68 -12.17 -16.86
N GLU A 45 -5.68 -13.43 -17.32
CA GLU A 45 -5.03 -14.52 -16.58
C GLU A 45 -3.51 -14.29 -16.46
N ALA A 46 -2.85 -14.01 -17.59
CA ALA A 46 -1.41 -13.74 -17.60
C ALA A 46 -1.05 -12.47 -16.83
N ALA A 47 -1.83 -11.40 -16.96
CA ALA A 47 -1.62 -10.16 -16.24
C ALA A 47 -1.66 -10.37 -14.72
N ASN A 48 -2.65 -11.10 -14.23
CA ASN A 48 -2.79 -11.40 -12.81
C ASN A 48 -1.72 -12.36 -12.28
N ALA A 49 -1.24 -13.28 -13.12
CA ALA A 49 -0.20 -14.24 -12.75
C ALA A 49 1.20 -13.61 -12.68
N GLU A 50 1.50 -12.67 -13.59
CA GLU A 50 2.85 -12.10 -13.76
C GLU A 50 3.07 -10.81 -12.94
N ASN A 51 2.01 -10.19 -12.44
CA ASN A 51 2.10 -8.92 -11.74
C ASN A 51 1.65 -9.04 -10.28
N LYS A 52 2.35 -8.34 -9.40
CA LYS A 52 2.02 -8.24 -7.97
C LYS A 52 0.83 -7.33 -7.73
N TYR A 53 0.72 -6.24 -8.48
CA TYR A 53 -0.38 -5.29 -8.41
C TYR A 53 -1.04 -5.15 -9.77
N VAL A 54 -2.34 -5.34 -9.80
CA VAL A 54 -3.19 -5.21 -10.99
C VAL A 54 -4.48 -4.51 -10.56
N PHE A 55 -4.72 -3.33 -11.08
CA PHE A 55 -5.97 -2.62 -10.82
C PHE A 55 -6.28 -1.60 -11.92
N ASN A 56 -7.54 -1.26 -12.07
CA ASN A 56 -7.98 -0.18 -12.95
C ASN A 56 -7.89 1.16 -12.24
N CYS A 57 -7.54 2.19 -12.97
CA CYS A 57 -7.52 3.57 -12.48
C CYS A 57 -7.73 4.54 -13.64
N MET A 58 -8.09 5.78 -13.29
CA MET A 58 -8.16 6.85 -14.29
C MET A 58 -6.75 7.36 -14.62
N ASN A 59 -6.54 7.74 -15.87
CA ASN A 59 -5.26 8.35 -16.31
C ASN A 59 -4.97 9.71 -15.67
N THR A 60 -5.98 10.31 -15.03
CA THR A 60 -5.88 11.55 -14.25
C THR A 60 -5.55 11.34 -12.79
N ASP A 61 -5.56 10.10 -12.32
CA ASP A 61 -5.28 9.72 -10.93
C ASP A 61 -3.77 9.69 -10.63
N LYS A 62 -3.43 9.40 -9.39
CA LYS A 62 -2.08 9.15 -8.90
C LYS A 62 -1.98 7.75 -8.34
N ILE A 63 -0.79 7.17 -8.42
CA ILE A 63 -0.45 5.92 -7.73
C ILE A 63 0.29 6.27 -6.45
N CYS A 64 -0.18 5.75 -5.32
CA CYS A 64 0.45 5.89 -4.02
C CYS A 64 1.27 4.63 -3.69
N ILE A 65 2.52 4.83 -3.29
CA ILE A 65 3.46 3.78 -2.90
C ILE A 65 3.85 4.02 -1.45
N PHE A 66 3.43 3.13 -0.56
CA PHE A 66 3.78 3.16 0.86
C PHE A 66 4.97 2.24 1.12
N THR A 67 5.98 2.73 1.84
CA THR A 67 7.23 2.03 2.06
C THR A 67 7.54 1.78 3.53
N ASP A 68 8.43 0.83 3.79
CA ASP A 68 8.79 0.37 5.14
C ASP A 68 9.49 1.41 6.00
N ASN A 69 10.08 2.44 5.37
CA ASN A 69 10.69 3.57 6.10
C ASN A 69 9.72 4.70 6.47
N GLY A 70 8.41 4.43 6.37
CA GLY A 70 7.37 5.38 6.75
C GLY A 70 7.15 6.52 5.78
N LYS A 71 7.43 6.32 4.49
CA LYS A 71 7.17 7.28 3.41
C LYS A 71 6.03 6.83 2.52
N MET A 72 5.42 7.79 1.87
CA MET A 72 4.54 7.58 0.72
C MET A 72 5.08 8.40 -0.46
N HIS A 73 5.30 7.72 -1.58
CA HIS A 73 5.61 8.34 -2.86
C HIS A 73 4.37 8.34 -3.73
N SER A 74 4.17 9.38 -4.51
CA SER A 74 3.08 9.44 -5.49
C SER A 74 3.61 9.66 -6.89
N ILE A 75 2.96 9.02 -7.86
CA ILE A 75 3.25 9.11 -9.28
C ILE A 75 1.95 9.42 -10.00
N LYS A 76 1.95 10.44 -10.85
CA LYS A 76 0.80 10.68 -11.73
C LYS A 76 0.67 9.51 -12.70
N VAL A 77 -0.53 8.95 -12.86
CA VAL A 77 -0.77 7.88 -13.84
C VAL A 77 -0.36 8.31 -15.24
N ALA A 78 -0.56 9.59 -15.57
CA ALA A 78 -0.15 10.16 -16.86
C ALA A 78 1.37 10.09 -17.13
N ASP A 79 2.20 10.01 -16.08
CA ASP A 79 3.66 9.89 -16.20
C ASP A 79 4.12 8.42 -16.33
N ILE A 80 3.22 7.47 -16.11
CA ILE A 80 3.49 6.04 -16.30
C ILE A 80 3.23 5.69 -17.77
N PRO A 81 4.19 5.09 -18.49
CA PRO A 81 4.00 4.78 -19.90
C PRO A 81 2.78 3.90 -20.16
N LEU A 82 1.93 4.34 -21.07
CA LEU A 82 0.84 3.53 -21.64
C LEU A 82 1.43 2.71 -22.79
N VAL A 83 1.50 1.41 -22.61
CA VAL A 83 2.21 0.50 -23.50
C VAL A 83 1.35 -0.71 -23.85
N ARG A 84 1.86 -1.58 -24.72
CA ARG A 84 1.20 -2.86 -25.02
C ARG A 84 1.46 -3.85 -23.88
N PHE A 85 0.60 -4.84 -23.73
CA PHE A 85 0.67 -5.83 -22.65
C PHE A 85 2.07 -6.49 -22.51
N ARG A 86 2.73 -6.78 -23.63
CA ARG A 86 4.04 -7.47 -23.65
C ARG A 86 5.25 -6.54 -23.54
N ASP A 87 5.02 -5.25 -23.56
CA ASP A 87 6.12 -4.29 -23.43
C ASP A 87 6.61 -4.26 -21.97
N LYS A 88 7.88 -3.91 -21.79
CA LYS A 88 8.47 -3.79 -20.46
C LYS A 88 7.91 -2.58 -19.71
N GLY A 89 7.78 -2.72 -18.40
CA GLY A 89 7.49 -1.60 -17.52
C GLY A 89 8.71 -0.73 -17.25
N THR A 90 8.47 0.36 -16.52
CA THR A 90 9.51 1.30 -16.06
C THR A 90 9.67 1.12 -14.55
N PRO A 91 10.92 1.06 -14.04
CA PRO A 91 11.15 0.98 -12.59
C PRO A 91 10.54 2.18 -11.86
N ALA A 92 9.96 1.93 -10.69
CA ALA A 92 9.43 2.99 -9.85
C ALA A 92 10.48 4.05 -9.47
N ASP A 93 11.75 3.64 -9.33
CA ASP A 93 12.88 4.54 -9.09
C ASP A 93 13.03 5.63 -10.18
N ASN A 94 12.67 5.32 -11.42
CA ASN A 94 12.77 6.25 -12.54
C ASN A 94 11.58 7.21 -12.63
N LEU A 95 10.46 6.91 -11.98
CA LEU A 95 9.22 7.66 -12.07
C LEU A 95 8.89 8.44 -10.79
N SER A 96 9.59 8.17 -9.71
CA SER A 96 9.31 8.72 -8.38
C SER A 96 10.59 8.95 -7.57
N ASN A 97 10.42 9.44 -6.35
CA ASN A 97 11.51 9.54 -5.38
C ASN A 97 11.73 8.22 -4.60
N TYR A 98 11.04 7.15 -4.98
CA TYR A 98 11.28 5.83 -4.41
C TYR A 98 12.71 5.38 -4.74
N ASP A 99 13.40 4.83 -3.75
CA ASP A 99 14.75 4.29 -3.87
C ASP A 99 14.78 2.83 -3.43
N SER A 100 14.79 1.92 -4.39
CA SER A 100 14.78 0.47 -4.16
C SER A 100 16.00 -0.04 -3.39
N ALA A 101 17.09 0.74 -3.32
CA ALA A 101 18.27 0.41 -2.52
C ALA A 101 18.07 0.70 -1.02
N GLN A 102 17.15 1.59 -0.65
CA GLN A 102 16.96 2.08 0.71
C GLN A 102 15.63 1.68 1.35
N GLU A 103 14.64 1.33 0.56
CA GLU A 103 13.28 1.10 1.04
C GLU A 103 12.59 -0.03 0.28
N ARG A 104 11.53 -0.58 0.87
CA ARG A 104 10.68 -1.62 0.29
C ARG A 104 9.26 -1.14 0.19
N MET A 105 8.60 -1.48 -0.91
CA MET A 105 7.17 -1.24 -1.09
C MET A 105 6.36 -2.21 -0.23
N LEU A 106 5.41 -1.67 0.53
CA LEU A 106 4.46 -2.45 1.34
C LEU A 106 3.05 -2.44 0.76
N TYR A 107 2.65 -1.32 0.14
CA TYR A 107 1.31 -1.15 -0.40
C TYR A 107 1.33 -0.17 -1.57
N VAL A 108 0.64 -0.55 -2.64
CA VAL A 108 0.50 0.27 -3.84
C VAL A 108 -0.96 0.30 -4.25
N ALA A 109 -1.53 1.49 -4.37
CA ALA A 109 -2.93 1.67 -4.73
C ALA A 109 -3.15 3.03 -5.40
N PRO A 110 -4.23 3.19 -6.20
CA PRO A 110 -4.59 4.48 -6.76
C PRO A 110 -5.10 5.41 -5.64
N LEU A 111 -4.79 6.70 -5.75
CA LEU A 111 -5.21 7.69 -4.74
C LEU A 111 -6.72 7.73 -4.58
N ALA A 112 -7.49 7.57 -5.66
CA ALA A 112 -8.94 7.52 -5.60
C ALA A 112 -9.46 6.45 -4.64
N SER A 113 -8.80 5.29 -4.59
CA SER A 113 -9.09 4.23 -3.62
C SER A 113 -8.55 4.56 -2.22
N VAL A 114 -7.31 5.03 -2.13
CA VAL A 114 -6.65 5.35 -0.86
C VAL A 114 -7.47 6.36 -0.06
N LYS A 115 -7.86 7.46 -0.67
CA LYS A 115 -8.55 8.56 0.02
C LYS A 115 -9.96 8.21 0.54
N GLU A 116 -10.61 7.21 -0.04
CA GLU A 116 -11.93 6.73 0.39
C GLU A 116 -11.84 5.69 1.50
N ASN A 117 -10.67 5.10 1.73
CA ASN A 117 -10.47 4.00 2.64
C ASN A 117 -9.81 4.44 3.95
N THR A 118 -9.93 3.58 4.96
CA THR A 118 -9.12 3.63 6.16
C THR A 118 -7.96 2.64 6.02
N LEU A 119 -6.74 3.09 6.31
CA LEU A 119 -5.54 2.26 6.20
C LEU A 119 -5.07 1.77 7.57
N LEU A 120 -4.69 0.50 7.64
CA LEU A 120 -3.98 -0.07 8.78
C LEU A 120 -2.47 0.07 8.56
N PHE A 121 -1.78 0.63 9.55
CA PHE A 121 -0.32 0.68 9.63
C PHE A 121 0.14 -0.21 10.77
N VAL A 122 1.13 -1.06 10.52
CA VAL A 122 1.74 -1.94 11.53
C VAL A 122 3.25 -1.88 11.43
N THR A 123 3.93 -1.72 12.58
CA THR A 123 5.40 -1.67 12.64
C THR A 123 6.01 -2.96 13.20
N ALA A 124 7.31 -3.15 12.96
CA ALA A 124 8.08 -4.27 13.51
C ALA A 124 8.08 -4.30 15.04
N ALA A 125 8.05 -3.14 15.70
CA ALA A 125 7.92 -3.03 17.16
C ALA A 125 6.47 -3.21 17.65
N SER A 126 5.57 -3.63 16.78
CA SER A 126 4.16 -3.88 17.11
C SER A 126 3.31 -2.64 17.38
N MET A 127 3.71 -1.49 16.88
CA MET A 127 2.85 -0.32 16.91
C MET A 127 1.87 -0.39 15.75
N CYS A 128 0.60 -0.07 15.99
CA CYS A 128 -0.44 -0.10 14.98
C CYS A 128 -1.44 1.03 15.14
N LYS A 129 -2.07 1.41 14.06
CA LYS A 129 -3.10 2.45 14.00
C LYS A 129 -3.93 2.35 12.74
N LEU A 130 -5.13 2.91 12.79
CA LEU A 130 -5.96 3.17 11.63
C LEU A 130 -5.84 4.65 11.26
N VAL A 131 -5.56 4.92 9.99
CA VAL A 131 -5.42 6.28 9.47
C VAL A 131 -6.42 6.50 8.34
N SER A 132 -7.14 7.61 8.38
CA SER A 132 -7.99 8.01 7.26
C SER A 132 -7.15 8.21 5.99
N GLY A 133 -7.51 7.56 4.91
CA GLY A 133 -6.83 7.69 3.63
C GLY A 133 -6.89 9.10 3.04
N ALA A 134 -7.85 9.92 3.45
CA ALA A 134 -7.93 11.32 3.06
C ALA A 134 -6.68 12.13 3.46
N GLU A 135 -5.93 11.72 4.47
CA GLU A 135 -4.68 12.39 4.87
C GLU A 135 -3.56 12.25 3.82
N PHE A 136 -3.71 11.35 2.86
CA PHE A 136 -2.74 11.10 1.79
C PHE A 136 -3.06 11.78 0.46
N ASP A 137 -4.19 12.49 0.38
CA ASP A 137 -4.53 13.35 -0.76
C ASP A 137 -3.76 14.66 -0.68
N VAL A 138 -2.52 14.64 -1.13
CA VAL A 138 -1.57 15.74 -1.03
C VAL A 138 -0.91 16.02 -2.38
N ALA A 139 -0.47 17.26 -2.57
CA ALA A 139 0.21 17.68 -3.79
C ALA A 139 1.68 17.22 -3.87
N LYS A 140 2.35 17.01 -2.74
CA LYS A 140 3.76 16.62 -2.69
C LYS A 140 3.96 15.20 -3.23
N ARG A 141 5.03 15.00 -3.96
CA ARG A 141 5.40 13.71 -4.55
C ARG A 141 5.89 12.69 -3.50
N THR A 142 6.40 13.17 -2.38
CA THR A 142 6.87 12.34 -1.26
C THR A 142 6.50 13.01 0.04
N ILE A 143 5.90 12.24 0.94
CA ILE A 143 5.57 12.66 2.30
C ILE A 143 5.93 11.56 3.30
N VAL A 144 6.00 11.95 4.57
CA VAL A 144 6.00 10.99 5.67
C VAL A 144 4.59 10.42 5.81
N SER A 145 4.44 9.11 5.69
CA SER A 145 3.15 8.43 5.80
C SER A 145 2.80 8.08 7.25
N THR A 146 3.81 7.90 8.08
CA THR A 146 3.65 7.64 9.51
C THR A 146 4.88 8.07 10.27
N LYS A 147 4.70 8.48 11.53
CA LYS A 147 5.81 8.66 12.46
C LYS A 147 6.28 7.29 12.94
N LEU A 148 7.57 7.02 12.82
CA LEU A 148 8.22 5.83 13.35
C LEU A 148 9.02 6.19 14.60
N ALA A 149 9.04 5.27 15.58
CA ALA A 149 9.99 5.34 16.68
C ALA A 149 11.41 5.07 16.16
N GLU A 150 12.42 5.42 16.96
CA GLU A 150 13.81 5.14 16.61
C GLU A 150 14.03 3.64 16.38
N GLU A 151 14.75 3.30 15.32
CA GLU A 151 15.05 1.93 14.88
C GLU A 151 13.82 1.06 14.52
N ASP A 152 12.62 1.64 14.46
CA ASP A 152 11.42 0.91 14.01
C ASP A 152 11.21 1.06 12.51
N SER A 153 10.48 0.13 11.92
CA SER A 153 10.09 0.13 10.52
C SER A 153 8.66 -0.36 10.34
N LEU A 154 7.99 0.05 9.27
CA LEU A 154 6.72 -0.56 8.89
C LEU A 154 6.94 -1.97 8.37
N ILE A 155 6.03 -2.88 8.69
CA ILE A 155 5.94 -4.21 8.11
C ILE A 155 4.68 -4.39 7.26
N PHE A 156 3.67 -3.56 7.49
CA PHE A 156 2.39 -3.67 6.81
C PHE A 156 1.70 -2.30 6.66
N VAL A 157 1.17 -2.06 5.48
CA VAL A 157 0.17 -1.03 5.18
C VAL A 157 -0.87 -1.65 4.27
N GLY A 158 -2.14 -1.41 4.54
CA GLY A 158 -3.21 -1.90 3.67
C GLY A 158 -4.58 -1.33 4.03
N SER A 159 -5.54 -1.49 3.13
CA SER A 159 -6.93 -1.11 3.38
C SER A 159 -7.55 -1.96 4.48
N ALA A 160 -8.18 -1.32 5.44
CA ALA A 160 -8.81 -1.96 6.58
C ALA A 160 -10.35 -1.98 6.50
N ASP A 161 -10.95 -1.53 5.40
CA ASP A 161 -12.40 -1.34 5.33
C ASP A 161 -13.18 -2.65 5.43
N GLU A 162 -12.71 -3.70 4.77
CA GLU A 162 -13.31 -5.04 4.80
C GLU A 162 -12.83 -5.90 5.98
N MET A 163 -11.89 -5.40 6.78
CA MET A 163 -11.32 -6.11 7.92
C MET A 163 -12.24 -6.03 9.12
N GLU A 164 -12.49 -7.16 9.78
CA GLU A 164 -13.14 -7.23 11.09
C GLU A 164 -12.15 -7.54 12.21
N GLN A 165 -11.16 -8.36 11.91
CA GLN A 165 -10.15 -8.80 12.87
C GLN A 165 -8.76 -8.76 12.22
N VAL A 166 -7.75 -8.76 13.06
CA VAL A 166 -6.36 -8.82 12.61
C VAL A 166 -5.63 -9.92 13.36
N VAL A 167 -4.67 -10.53 12.68
CA VAL A 167 -3.71 -11.45 13.30
C VAL A 167 -2.31 -10.90 13.13
N PHE A 168 -1.60 -10.72 14.22
CA PHE A 168 -0.18 -10.40 14.21
C PHE A 168 0.63 -11.66 14.48
N GLN A 169 1.71 -11.83 13.71
CA GLN A 169 2.67 -12.92 13.85
C GLN A 169 4.04 -12.33 14.15
N SER A 170 4.70 -12.79 15.20
CA SER A 170 6.07 -12.39 15.51
C SER A 170 7.09 -13.36 14.90
N GLU A 171 8.33 -12.91 14.74
CA GLU A 171 9.46 -13.75 14.33
C GLU A 171 9.68 -14.92 15.29
N GLY A 172 9.41 -14.70 16.58
CA GLY A 172 9.46 -15.73 17.62
C GLY A 172 8.33 -16.78 17.56
N GLY A 173 7.41 -16.66 16.59
CA GLY A 173 6.33 -17.63 16.37
C GLY A 173 5.10 -17.44 17.25
N TYR A 174 4.91 -16.26 17.82
CA TYR A 174 3.70 -15.91 18.55
C TYR A 174 2.66 -15.32 17.60
N PHE A 175 1.40 -15.71 17.79
CA PHE A 175 0.24 -15.20 17.05
C PHE A 175 -0.75 -14.57 18.02
N LEU A 176 -1.24 -13.38 17.65
CA LEU A 176 -2.30 -12.70 18.39
C LEU A 176 -3.41 -12.33 17.43
N ARG A 177 -4.63 -12.79 17.72
CA ARG A 177 -5.86 -12.40 17.00
C ARG A 177 -6.68 -11.47 17.87
N PHE A 178 -7.05 -10.31 17.34
CA PHE A 178 -7.86 -9.33 18.06
C PHE A 178 -8.77 -8.52 17.11
N GLN A 179 -9.72 -7.77 17.68
CA GLN A 179 -10.71 -7.03 16.92
C GLN A 179 -10.12 -5.74 16.32
N LYS A 180 -10.54 -5.41 15.11
CA LYS A 180 -10.24 -4.12 14.48
C LYS A 180 -10.63 -2.94 15.36
N GLN A 181 -11.79 -3.00 16.00
CA GLN A 181 -12.28 -1.94 16.89
C GLN A 181 -11.38 -1.63 18.08
N ASP A 182 -10.44 -2.54 18.42
CA ASP A 182 -9.44 -2.32 19.47
C ASP A 182 -8.26 -1.47 18.97
N ILE A 183 -8.19 -1.17 17.67
CA ILE A 183 -7.14 -0.34 17.07
C ILE A 183 -7.64 1.09 16.99
N SER A 184 -6.88 2.02 17.58
CA SER A 184 -7.22 3.43 17.59
C SER A 184 -7.09 4.07 16.21
N ALA A 185 -8.10 4.88 15.84
CA ALA A 185 -7.99 5.81 14.72
C ALA A 185 -7.11 6.99 15.12
N MET A 186 -6.05 7.24 14.36
CA MET A 186 -5.03 8.24 14.68
C MET A 186 -4.57 8.96 13.42
N LYS A 187 -3.86 10.06 13.60
CA LYS A 187 -3.25 10.81 12.49
C LYS A 187 -1.96 10.14 12.00
N LYS A 188 -1.58 10.43 10.76
CA LYS A 188 -0.29 9.96 10.19
C LYS A 188 0.92 10.43 11.01
N THR A 189 0.80 11.53 11.76
CA THR A 189 1.88 12.08 12.60
C THR A 189 2.06 11.37 13.96
N SER A 190 1.23 10.38 14.28
CA SER A 190 1.34 9.58 15.49
C SER A 190 2.14 8.29 15.26
N ILE A 191 2.68 7.73 16.33
CA ILE A 191 3.36 6.42 16.28
C ILE A 191 2.34 5.26 16.26
N GLY A 192 1.22 5.42 16.95
CA GLY A 192 0.22 4.37 17.10
C GLY A 192 0.12 3.83 18.53
N VAL A 193 -0.59 2.72 18.66
CA VAL A 193 -0.75 1.95 19.91
C VAL A 193 -0.13 0.58 19.76
N ARG A 194 0.27 -0.03 20.87
CA ARG A 194 0.85 -1.38 20.84
C ARG A 194 -0.21 -2.42 20.50
N GLY A 195 0.08 -3.26 19.51
CA GLY A 195 -0.78 -4.37 19.09
C GLY A 195 -0.54 -5.64 19.89
N MET A 196 0.58 -6.31 19.64
CA MET A 196 1.04 -7.47 20.41
C MET A 196 2.09 -7.04 21.42
N LYS A 197 2.03 -7.57 22.65
CA LYS A 197 3.10 -7.42 23.61
C LYS A 197 4.21 -8.42 23.28
N LEU A 198 5.27 -7.93 22.67
CA LEU A 198 6.40 -8.75 22.23
C LEU A 198 7.29 -9.19 23.40
N ALA A 199 7.87 -10.37 23.27
CA ALA A 199 8.99 -10.79 24.14
C ALA A 199 10.23 -9.91 23.84
N GLU A 200 11.18 -9.90 24.78
CA GLU A 200 12.44 -9.19 24.60
C GLU A 200 13.18 -9.70 23.34
N GLY A 201 13.61 -8.76 22.49
CA GLY A 201 14.30 -9.06 21.24
C GLY A 201 13.44 -9.58 20.10
N ASP A 202 12.12 -9.80 20.31
CA ASP A 202 11.20 -10.23 19.27
C ASP A 202 10.66 -9.05 18.46
N LYS A 203 10.24 -9.32 17.23
CA LYS A 203 9.65 -8.34 16.30
C LYS A 203 8.45 -8.98 15.62
N LEU A 204 7.52 -8.13 15.16
CA LEU A 204 6.49 -8.58 14.23
C LEU A 204 7.08 -8.87 12.86
N ASP A 205 6.59 -9.94 12.26
CA ASP A 205 6.98 -10.42 10.93
C ASP A 205 5.83 -10.24 9.93
N HIS A 206 4.61 -10.52 10.35
CA HIS A 206 3.43 -10.44 9.52
C HIS A 206 2.23 -9.83 10.25
N ALA A 207 1.37 -9.17 9.48
CA ALA A 207 0.01 -8.80 9.85
C ALA A 207 -0.95 -9.36 8.81
N TYR A 208 -2.02 -10.01 9.26
CA TYR A 208 -3.04 -10.58 8.40
C TYR A 208 -4.39 -9.94 8.71
N LEU A 209 -5.10 -9.54 7.66
CA LEU A 209 -6.44 -8.98 7.76
C LEU A 209 -7.46 -10.11 7.60
N LEU A 210 -8.33 -10.28 8.59
CA LEU A 210 -9.40 -11.27 8.53
C LEU A 210 -10.72 -10.55 8.21
N GLU A 211 -11.31 -10.95 7.09
CA GLU A 211 -12.62 -10.49 6.66
C GLU A 211 -13.73 -11.36 7.26
N SER A 212 -14.94 -10.79 7.31
CA SER A 212 -16.12 -11.52 7.73
C SER A 212 -16.38 -12.71 6.79
N ARG A 213 -16.67 -13.86 7.38
CA ARG A 213 -17.09 -15.08 6.67
C ARG A 213 -16.04 -15.69 5.72
N GLN A 214 -14.81 -15.23 5.75
CA GLN A 214 -13.71 -15.85 5.02
C GLN A 214 -12.75 -16.54 5.98
N GLU A 215 -12.40 -17.78 5.65
CA GLU A 215 -11.34 -18.51 6.35
C GLU A 215 -9.99 -18.14 5.74
N TYR A 216 -9.05 -17.75 6.60
CA TYR A 216 -7.70 -17.39 6.21
C TYR A 216 -6.72 -18.46 6.69
N THR A 217 -6.09 -19.17 5.76
CA THR A 217 -5.12 -20.22 6.05
C THR A 217 -3.75 -19.83 5.51
N ILE A 218 -2.73 -19.97 6.33
CA ILE A 218 -1.33 -19.81 5.94
C ILE A 218 -0.61 -21.17 6.03
N THR A 219 0.53 -21.27 5.37
CA THR A 219 1.47 -22.37 5.60
C THR A 219 2.46 -21.95 6.68
N TYR A 220 2.50 -22.67 7.77
CA TYR A 220 3.42 -22.43 8.88
C TYR A 220 4.09 -23.76 9.29
N HIS A 221 5.43 -23.80 9.24
CA HIS A 221 6.23 -25.03 9.45
C HIS A 221 5.74 -26.19 8.56
N ASP A 222 5.55 -25.92 7.27
CA ASP A 222 5.07 -26.89 6.26
C ASP A 222 3.67 -27.48 6.52
N LYS A 223 2.91 -26.88 7.44
CA LYS A 223 1.54 -27.29 7.75
C LYS A 223 0.55 -26.15 7.53
N PRO A 224 -0.68 -26.44 7.12
CA PRO A 224 -1.74 -25.45 7.06
C PRO A 224 -2.12 -24.97 8.46
N TYR A 225 -2.19 -23.68 8.65
CA TYR A 225 -2.61 -23.04 9.90
C TYR A 225 -3.73 -22.04 9.64
N VAL A 226 -4.90 -22.34 10.17
CA VAL A 226 -6.11 -21.53 10.00
C VAL A 226 -6.12 -20.43 11.04
N LEU A 227 -5.93 -19.18 10.60
CA LEU A 227 -5.81 -18.02 11.49
C LEU A 227 -7.10 -17.71 12.24
N ASN A 228 -8.26 -18.03 11.65
CA ASN A 228 -9.57 -17.83 12.27
C ASN A 228 -9.82 -18.73 13.49
N ARG A 229 -9.02 -19.79 13.69
CA ARG A 229 -9.08 -20.68 14.85
C ARG A 229 -8.23 -20.24 16.03
N ILE A 230 -7.36 -19.23 15.84
CA ILE A 230 -6.62 -18.62 16.93
C ILE A 230 -7.64 -18.00 17.90
N LYS A 231 -7.47 -18.21 19.20
CA LYS A 231 -8.34 -17.62 20.22
C LYS A 231 -8.37 -16.10 20.05
N LEU A 232 -9.58 -15.54 19.94
CA LEU A 232 -9.76 -14.11 19.95
C LEU A 232 -9.36 -13.54 21.31
N SER A 233 -8.46 -12.59 21.32
CA SER A 233 -7.89 -11.99 22.52
C SER A 233 -8.00 -10.47 22.45
N LYS A 234 -7.62 -9.78 23.51
CA LYS A 234 -7.54 -8.33 23.54
C LYS A 234 -6.23 -7.86 22.88
N ARG A 235 -6.27 -6.69 22.26
CA ARG A 235 -5.06 -5.97 21.86
C ARG A 235 -4.13 -5.83 23.08
N ASP A 236 -2.84 -5.76 22.84
CA ASP A 236 -1.79 -5.65 23.86
C ASP A 236 -1.63 -6.89 24.75
N SER A 237 -2.00 -8.05 24.21
CA SER A 237 -1.73 -9.37 24.80
C SER A 237 -0.45 -9.98 24.18
N LYS A 238 0.09 -10.99 24.84
CA LYS A 238 1.34 -11.65 24.41
C LYS A 238 1.18 -12.57 23.19
N GLY A 239 -0.03 -12.99 22.87
CA GLY A 239 -0.25 -14.02 21.86
C GLY A 239 0.13 -15.43 22.35
N THR A 240 0.02 -16.39 21.42
CA THR A 240 0.28 -17.81 21.68
C THR A 240 1.06 -18.43 20.54
N LYS A 241 1.84 -19.46 20.86
CA LYS A 241 2.49 -20.30 19.82
C LYS A 241 1.53 -21.39 19.36
N PRO A 242 1.47 -21.68 18.04
CA PRO A 242 0.70 -22.82 17.56
C PRO A 242 1.20 -24.13 18.16
N ARG A 243 0.28 -25.03 18.44
CA ARG A 243 0.60 -26.42 18.76
C ARG A 243 0.51 -27.24 17.46
N ILE A 244 1.62 -27.30 16.72
CA ILE A 244 1.69 -27.99 15.43
C ILE A 244 2.62 -29.18 15.52
#